data_5832c13b50234f1a533aeaf8a9f7bdc5
#
_entry.id   5832c13b50234f1a533aeaf8a9f7bdc5
#
_cell.length_a   1.000
_cell.length_b   1.000
_cell.length_c   1.000
_cell.angle_alpha   90.00
_cell.angle_beta   90.00
_cell.angle_gamma   90.00
#
_symmetry.space_group_name_H-M   'P 1'
#
loop_
_entity.id
_entity.type
_entity.pdbx_description
1 polymer ?
#
loop_
_entity_poly.entity_id
_entity_poly.type
_entity_poly.pdbx_seq_one_letter_code
_entity_poly.pdbx_strand_id
1 'polypeptide(L)'
;MTKAIVFDIGGVLIGLDLERGIRAFKEVLGYNRISELLDPSHQKGIYGDFEGGLLSADEFRTEVLKESRPGSKPEDVDRCVRQILLDIKPETAAAVRSVYGRYPLYLLSNNNPIGMPNCLELMEKAGIGGLYQDMFISSEMKMLKPSPEFYREAVRRIGLPPEEILFIDDSLKNVEAARALGIDARWLEPGMPLSQLLP
;
A
#
# COMPACT_ATOMS: atom_id res chain seq x y z
N MET A 1 -11.88 20.91 10.20
CA MET A 1 -12.22 20.97 8.74
C MET A 1 -11.01 20.45 7.96
N THR A 2 -11.19 19.52 7.02
CA THR A 2 -10.11 18.90 6.26
C THR A 2 -9.26 19.92 5.50
N LYS A 3 -7.95 19.84 5.63
CA LYS A 3 -6.96 20.67 4.92
C LYS A 3 -5.97 19.85 4.10
N ALA A 4 -5.85 18.53 4.36
CA ALA A 4 -5.03 17.62 3.58
C ALA A 4 -5.70 16.25 3.51
N ILE A 5 -5.41 15.49 2.45
CA ILE A 5 -5.94 14.13 2.27
C ILE A 5 -4.77 13.16 2.10
N VAL A 6 -4.79 12.09 2.88
CA VAL A 6 -3.83 10.99 2.85
C VAL A 6 -4.57 9.74 2.42
N PHE A 7 -4.09 9.06 1.38
CA PHE A 7 -4.64 7.79 0.91
C PHE A 7 -3.71 6.63 1.22
N ASP A 8 -4.26 5.50 1.63
CA ASP A 8 -3.55 4.24 1.39
C ASP A 8 -3.51 3.93 -0.11
N ILE A 9 -2.59 3.06 -0.50
CA ILE A 9 -2.43 2.63 -1.90
C ILE A 9 -3.22 1.34 -2.14
N GLY A 10 -2.84 0.26 -1.48
CA GLY A 10 -3.46 -1.05 -1.64
C GLY A 10 -4.88 -1.09 -1.05
N GLY A 11 -5.85 -1.65 -1.77
CA GLY A 11 -7.24 -1.67 -1.32
C GLY A 11 -7.99 -0.35 -1.46
N VAL A 12 -7.30 0.80 -1.52
CA VAL A 12 -7.90 2.13 -1.67
C VAL A 12 -7.77 2.67 -3.09
N LEU A 13 -6.56 2.87 -3.56
CA LEU A 13 -6.29 3.36 -4.92
C LEU A 13 -6.14 2.21 -5.91
N ILE A 14 -5.39 1.19 -5.53
CA ILE A 14 -5.08 0.01 -6.34
C ILE A 14 -5.75 -1.20 -5.71
N GLY A 15 -6.62 -1.88 -6.46
CA GLY A 15 -7.22 -3.12 -6.01
C GLY A 15 -6.17 -4.22 -5.79
N LEU A 16 -6.39 -5.09 -4.82
CA LEU A 16 -5.51 -6.21 -4.52
C LEU A 16 -6.20 -7.54 -4.80
N ASP A 17 -5.48 -8.47 -5.42
CA ASP A 17 -5.86 -9.88 -5.60
C ASP A 17 -4.77 -10.77 -5.00
N LEU A 18 -4.86 -11.02 -3.69
CA LEU A 18 -3.90 -11.84 -2.97
C LEU A 18 -3.91 -13.28 -3.46
N GLU A 19 -5.08 -13.82 -3.84
CA GLU A 19 -5.17 -15.19 -4.36
C GLU A 19 -4.45 -15.35 -5.69
N ARG A 20 -4.55 -14.35 -6.59
CA ARG A 20 -3.80 -14.31 -7.83
C ARG A 20 -2.29 -14.27 -7.56
N GLY A 21 -1.86 -13.46 -6.61
CA GLY A 21 -0.48 -13.43 -6.15
C GLY A 21 -0.02 -14.78 -5.61
N ILE A 22 -0.76 -15.38 -4.69
CA ILE A 22 -0.47 -16.71 -4.12
C ILE A 22 -0.36 -17.76 -5.22
N ARG A 23 -1.30 -17.79 -6.18
CA ARG A 23 -1.22 -18.71 -7.32
C ARG A 23 0.05 -18.47 -8.14
N ALA A 24 0.40 -17.23 -8.43
CA ALA A 24 1.61 -16.91 -9.20
C ALA A 24 2.89 -17.45 -8.51
N PHE A 25 3.05 -17.21 -7.21
CA PHE A 25 4.20 -17.74 -6.46
C PHE A 25 4.25 -19.27 -6.49
N LYS A 26 3.11 -19.95 -6.34
CA LYS A 26 3.03 -21.42 -6.39
C LYS A 26 3.29 -21.98 -7.78
N GLU A 27 2.67 -21.43 -8.81
CA GLU A 27 2.74 -21.96 -10.17
C GLU A 27 4.06 -21.62 -10.87
N VAL A 28 4.55 -20.38 -10.73
CA VAL A 28 5.79 -19.92 -11.38
C VAL A 28 7.00 -20.41 -10.61
N LEU A 29 7.04 -20.18 -9.30
CA LEU A 29 8.21 -20.44 -8.47
C LEU A 29 8.17 -21.79 -7.73
N GLY A 30 7.00 -22.43 -7.58
CA GLY A 30 6.83 -23.54 -6.68
C GLY A 30 6.93 -23.16 -5.20
N TYR A 31 6.89 -21.87 -4.88
CA TYR A 31 7.02 -21.35 -3.52
C TYR A 31 5.69 -21.43 -2.76
N ASN A 32 5.51 -22.53 -2.01
CA ASN A 32 4.24 -22.84 -1.35
C ASN A 32 3.99 -22.06 -0.07
N ARG A 33 5.03 -21.59 0.62
CA ARG A 33 4.92 -20.85 1.89
C ARG A 33 4.27 -19.49 1.75
N ILE A 34 4.15 -18.97 0.53
CA ILE A 34 3.53 -17.66 0.28
C ILE A 34 2.13 -17.53 0.87
N SER A 35 1.35 -18.61 0.92
CA SER A 35 0.01 -18.60 1.52
C SER A 35 -0.01 -18.42 3.04
N GLU A 36 1.13 -18.58 3.71
CA GLU A 36 1.30 -18.32 5.13
C GLU A 36 1.76 -16.89 5.41
N LEU A 37 2.31 -16.23 4.40
CA LEU A 37 2.95 -14.91 4.48
C LEU A 37 1.99 -13.79 4.06
N LEU A 38 1.18 -14.03 3.02
CA LEU A 38 0.18 -13.07 2.54
C LEU A 38 -1.13 -13.25 3.30
N ASP A 39 -1.52 -12.23 4.04
CA ASP A 39 -2.73 -12.15 4.85
C ASP A 39 -3.48 -10.86 4.51
N PRO A 40 -4.81 -10.86 4.32
CA PRO A 40 -5.57 -9.66 3.98
C PRO A 40 -5.44 -8.52 4.99
N SER A 41 -5.15 -8.84 6.25
CA SER A 41 -5.09 -7.86 7.33
C SER A 41 -3.67 -7.43 7.69
N HIS A 42 -2.68 -8.30 7.48
CA HIS A 42 -1.31 -8.07 7.91
C HIS A 42 -0.35 -9.10 7.35
N GLN A 43 0.65 -8.65 6.62
CA GLN A 43 1.69 -9.52 6.08
C GLN A 43 2.58 -10.10 7.19
N LYS A 44 3.09 -11.31 7.00
CA LYS A 44 3.85 -12.06 8.02
C LYS A 44 5.19 -12.53 7.48
N GLY A 45 6.08 -12.93 8.40
CA GLY A 45 7.39 -13.47 8.08
C GLY A 45 8.18 -12.58 7.13
N ILE A 46 8.91 -13.19 6.19
CA ILE A 46 9.78 -12.45 5.26
C ILE A 46 9.03 -11.41 4.41
N TYR A 47 7.74 -11.59 4.14
CA TYR A 47 6.97 -10.59 3.40
C TYR A 47 6.66 -9.36 4.27
N GLY A 48 6.29 -9.58 5.54
CA GLY A 48 6.12 -8.51 6.51
C GLY A 48 7.44 -7.76 6.80
N ASP A 49 8.54 -8.51 6.93
CA ASP A 49 9.88 -7.93 7.10
C ASP A 49 10.30 -7.08 5.88
N PHE A 50 9.92 -7.54 4.69
CA PHE A 50 10.17 -6.81 3.45
C PHE A 50 9.35 -5.51 3.35
N GLU A 51 8.06 -5.53 3.69
CA GLU A 51 7.24 -4.31 3.78
C GLU A 51 7.69 -3.38 4.90
N GLY A 52 8.23 -3.92 5.97
CA GLY A 52 8.82 -3.16 7.08
C GLY A 52 10.21 -2.57 6.81
N GLY A 53 10.81 -2.86 5.65
CA GLY A 53 12.15 -2.40 5.29
C GLY A 53 13.27 -3.05 6.09
N LEU A 54 13.02 -4.23 6.68
CA LEU A 54 14.03 -5.07 7.37
C LEU A 54 14.78 -5.95 6.37
N LEU A 55 14.20 -6.20 5.20
CA LEU A 55 14.83 -6.88 4.07
C LEU A 55 14.89 -5.94 2.86
N SER A 56 16.02 -5.91 2.18
CA SER A 56 16.16 -5.33 0.85
C SER A 56 15.45 -6.19 -0.21
N ALA A 57 15.25 -5.64 -1.41
CA ALA A 57 14.67 -6.40 -2.52
C ALA A 57 15.51 -7.63 -2.88
N ASP A 58 16.83 -7.52 -2.84
CA ASP A 58 17.74 -8.62 -3.18
C ASP A 58 17.74 -9.72 -2.10
N GLU A 59 17.68 -9.33 -0.83
CA GLU A 59 17.54 -10.29 0.28
C GLU A 59 16.20 -11.02 0.20
N PHE A 60 15.10 -10.30 -0.05
CA PHE A 60 13.79 -10.91 -0.22
C PHE A 60 13.75 -11.90 -1.39
N ARG A 61 14.27 -11.50 -2.57
CA ARG A 61 14.39 -12.39 -3.74
C ARG A 61 15.21 -13.64 -3.39
N THR A 62 16.35 -13.45 -2.69
CA THR A 62 17.24 -14.55 -2.28
C THR A 62 16.50 -15.52 -1.36
N GLU A 63 15.79 -15.04 -0.35
CA GLU A 63 15.03 -15.89 0.58
C GLU A 63 13.93 -16.69 -0.14
N VAL A 64 13.18 -16.04 -1.05
CA VAL A 64 12.15 -16.74 -1.85
C VAL A 64 12.77 -17.79 -2.75
N LEU A 65 13.88 -17.48 -3.42
CA LEU A 65 14.53 -18.39 -4.38
C LEU A 65 15.17 -19.63 -3.72
N LYS A 66 15.57 -19.56 -2.44
CA LYS A 66 16.08 -20.74 -1.70
C LYS A 66 15.08 -21.91 -1.67
N GLU A 67 13.80 -21.60 -1.63
CA GLU A 67 12.72 -22.59 -1.55
C GLU A 67 11.91 -22.69 -2.85
N SER A 68 12.38 -22.04 -3.92
CA SER A 68 11.75 -22.08 -5.24
C SER A 68 12.27 -23.25 -6.07
N ARG A 69 11.55 -23.58 -7.15
CA ARG A 69 12.01 -24.64 -8.07
C ARG A 69 13.33 -24.28 -8.75
N PRO A 70 14.18 -25.27 -9.08
CA PRO A 70 15.44 -25.03 -9.78
C PRO A 70 15.26 -24.26 -11.07
N GLY A 71 16.12 -23.27 -11.32
CA GLY A 71 16.09 -22.42 -12.50
C GLY A 71 15.21 -21.17 -12.40
N SER A 72 14.51 -20.97 -11.27
CA SER A 72 13.80 -19.70 -10.97
C SER A 72 14.77 -18.54 -10.87
N LYS A 73 14.35 -17.35 -11.31
CA LYS A 73 15.17 -16.14 -11.38
C LYS A 73 14.58 -15.02 -10.51
N PRO A 74 15.38 -14.02 -10.12
CA PRO A 74 14.89 -12.84 -9.37
C PRO A 74 13.70 -12.14 -10.03
N GLU A 75 13.70 -12.04 -11.38
CA GLU A 75 12.63 -11.41 -12.14
C GLU A 75 11.31 -12.18 -12.07
N ASP A 76 11.37 -13.48 -11.80
CA ASP A 76 10.18 -14.30 -11.58
C ASP A 76 9.50 -13.94 -10.25
N VAL A 77 10.29 -13.63 -9.21
CA VAL A 77 9.78 -13.13 -7.93
C VAL A 77 9.07 -11.80 -8.13
N ASP A 78 9.70 -10.86 -8.83
CA ASP A 78 9.12 -9.53 -9.11
C ASP A 78 7.79 -9.65 -9.87
N ARG A 79 7.72 -10.53 -10.88
CA ARG A 79 6.48 -10.80 -11.60
C ARG A 79 5.39 -11.37 -10.69
N CYS A 80 5.74 -12.23 -9.74
CA CYS A 80 4.77 -12.78 -8.79
C CYS A 80 4.24 -11.69 -7.84
N VAL A 81 5.09 -10.81 -7.33
CA VAL A 81 4.67 -9.64 -6.52
C VAL A 81 3.72 -8.75 -7.33
N ARG A 82 4.03 -8.47 -8.60
CA ARG A 82 3.17 -7.66 -9.46
C ARG A 82 1.78 -8.28 -9.67
N GLN A 83 1.64 -9.60 -9.63
CA GLN A 83 0.33 -10.26 -9.79
C GLN A 83 -0.66 -9.94 -8.65
N ILE A 84 -0.20 -9.43 -7.53
CA ILE A 84 -1.08 -8.98 -6.43
C ILE A 84 -1.87 -7.73 -6.81
N LEU A 85 -1.32 -6.88 -7.68
CA LEU A 85 -1.88 -5.57 -8.00
C LEU A 85 -2.88 -5.67 -9.17
N LEU A 86 -4.03 -5.02 -9.02
CA LEU A 86 -5.02 -4.81 -10.08
C LEU A 86 -4.88 -3.41 -10.69
N ASP A 87 -5.45 -3.20 -11.87
CA ASP A 87 -5.54 -1.86 -12.46
C ASP A 87 -6.38 -0.92 -11.56
N ILE A 88 -6.06 0.38 -11.61
CA ILE A 88 -6.85 1.41 -10.92
C ILE A 88 -8.17 1.61 -11.67
N LYS A 89 -9.27 1.55 -10.96
CA LYS A 89 -10.59 1.75 -11.54
C LYS A 89 -10.78 3.20 -11.99
N PRO A 90 -11.42 3.46 -13.15
CA PRO A 90 -11.65 4.81 -13.65
C PRO A 90 -12.36 5.72 -12.63
N GLU A 91 -13.33 5.19 -11.87
CA GLU A 91 -14.04 5.92 -10.83
C GLU A 91 -13.15 6.30 -9.65
N THR A 92 -12.18 5.45 -9.27
CA THR A 92 -11.19 5.76 -8.23
C THR A 92 -10.27 6.89 -8.69
N ALA A 93 -9.76 6.80 -9.91
CA ALA A 93 -8.92 7.86 -10.49
C ALA A 93 -9.68 9.19 -10.62
N ALA A 94 -10.97 9.15 -11.01
CA ALA A 94 -11.83 10.33 -11.08
C ALA A 94 -12.04 10.96 -9.69
N ALA A 95 -12.24 10.14 -8.66
CA ALA A 95 -12.39 10.60 -7.27
C ALA A 95 -11.14 11.33 -6.78
N VAL A 96 -9.93 10.78 -7.02
CA VAL A 96 -8.67 11.46 -6.66
C VAL A 96 -8.54 12.79 -7.39
N ARG A 97 -8.80 12.84 -8.71
CA ARG A 97 -8.73 14.07 -9.50
C ARG A 97 -9.74 15.12 -9.04
N SER A 98 -10.90 14.74 -8.51
CA SER A 98 -11.93 15.70 -8.06
C SER A 98 -11.50 16.53 -6.85
N VAL A 99 -10.54 16.05 -6.06
CA VAL A 99 -10.02 16.75 -4.89
C VAL A 99 -8.63 17.36 -5.12
N TYR A 100 -7.96 16.98 -6.21
CA TYR A 100 -6.69 17.58 -6.59
C TYR A 100 -6.83 19.07 -6.88
N GLY A 101 -5.88 19.88 -6.42
CA GLY A 101 -5.92 21.33 -6.53
C GLY A 101 -6.80 22.04 -5.48
N ARG A 102 -7.68 21.29 -4.80
CA ARG A 102 -8.44 21.78 -3.64
C ARG A 102 -7.75 21.44 -2.33
N TYR A 103 -7.08 20.30 -2.29
CA TYR A 103 -6.36 19.78 -1.12
C TYR A 103 -4.99 19.28 -1.54
N PRO A 104 -3.94 19.45 -0.71
CA PRO A 104 -2.69 18.71 -0.84
C PRO A 104 -2.96 17.23 -0.60
N LEU A 105 -2.43 16.39 -1.48
CA LEU A 105 -2.62 14.93 -1.43
C LEU A 105 -1.33 14.24 -1.03
N TYR A 106 -1.45 13.18 -0.23
CA TYR A 106 -0.35 12.37 0.27
C TYR A 106 -0.69 10.88 0.18
N LEU A 107 0.33 10.04 0.21
CA LEU A 107 0.19 8.59 0.33
C LEU A 107 0.78 8.09 1.67
N LEU A 108 0.14 7.11 2.30
CA LEU A 108 0.64 6.42 3.50
C LEU A 108 0.36 4.93 3.38
N SER A 109 1.37 4.15 3.01
CA SER A 109 1.17 2.76 2.62
C SER A 109 2.20 1.80 3.20
N ASN A 110 1.73 0.62 3.64
CA ASN A 110 2.61 -0.52 3.82
C ASN A 110 2.92 -1.07 2.43
N ASN A 111 4.16 -0.90 2.00
CA ASN A 111 4.59 -1.30 0.66
C ASN A 111 6.11 -1.58 0.64
N ASN A 112 6.56 -2.24 -0.40
CA ASN A 112 7.91 -2.75 -0.53
C ASN A 112 8.60 -2.27 -1.81
N PRO A 113 9.95 -2.36 -1.89
CA PRO A 113 10.72 -1.86 -3.03
C PRO A 113 10.44 -2.53 -4.38
N ILE A 114 9.79 -3.71 -4.41
CA ILE A 114 9.36 -4.38 -5.66
C ILE A 114 7.94 -3.92 -6.05
N GLY A 115 7.05 -3.79 -5.05
CA GLY A 115 5.66 -3.39 -5.28
C GLY A 115 5.51 -1.93 -5.67
N MET A 116 6.25 -1.03 -5.00
CA MET A 116 6.09 0.42 -5.17
C MET A 116 6.31 0.92 -6.61
N PRO A 117 7.35 0.50 -7.37
CA PRO A 117 7.51 0.89 -8.77
C PRO A 117 6.31 0.50 -9.63
N ASN A 118 5.71 -0.69 -9.39
CA ASN A 118 4.51 -1.13 -10.09
C ASN A 118 3.28 -0.29 -9.74
N CYS A 119 3.16 0.14 -8.48
CA CYS A 119 2.09 1.05 -8.05
C CYS A 119 2.20 2.40 -8.74
N LEU A 120 3.41 2.96 -8.85
CA LEU A 120 3.66 4.22 -9.55
C LEU A 120 3.30 4.11 -11.05
N GLU A 121 3.69 3.03 -11.72
CA GLU A 121 3.31 2.77 -13.12
C GLU A 121 1.79 2.75 -13.32
N LEU A 122 1.06 2.07 -12.41
CA LEU A 122 -0.40 2.01 -12.45
C LEU A 122 -1.03 3.39 -12.22
N MET A 123 -0.48 4.19 -11.30
CA MET A 123 -0.95 5.55 -11.04
C MET A 123 -0.72 6.47 -12.24
N GLU A 124 0.44 6.40 -12.89
CA GLU A 124 0.74 7.15 -14.12
C GLU A 124 -0.24 6.77 -15.23
N LYS A 125 -0.44 5.47 -15.48
CA LYS A 125 -1.39 4.95 -16.46
C LYS A 125 -2.83 5.43 -16.21
N ALA A 126 -3.21 5.58 -14.93
CA ALA A 126 -4.53 6.09 -14.53
C ALA A 126 -4.64 7.63 -14.53
N GLY A 127 -3.55 8.36 -14.81
CA GLY A 127 -3.50 9.81 -14.79
C GLY A 127 -3.64 10.43 -13.41
N ILE A 128 -3.12 9.73 -12.38
CA ILE A 128 -3.05 10.20 -10.98
C ILE A 128 -1.64 10.07 -10.39
N GLY A 129 -0.63 9.80 -11.18
CA GLY A 129 0.78 9.70 -10.77
C GLY A 129 1.26 11.01 -10.17
N GLY A 130 1.93 11.86 -10.45
CA GLY A 130 2.47 13.09 -9.87
C GLY A 130 1.53 14.03 -9.11
N LEU A 131 0.37 13.54 -8.59
CA LEU A 131 -0.59 14.38 -7.87
C LEU A 131 -0.31 14.53 -6.37
N TYR A 132 0.66 13.79 -5.85
CA TYR A 132 0.95 13.69 -4.41
C TYR A 132 2.15 14.54 -4.03
N GLN A 133 2.05 15.29 -2.92
CA GLN A 133 3.14 16.13 -2.41
C GLN A 133 4.24 15.32 -1.75
N ASP A 134 3.86 14.24 -1.05
CA ASP A 134 4.82 13.31 -0.43
C ASP A 134 4.20 11.91 -0.31
N MET A 135 5.06 10.90 -0.18
CA MET A 135 4.68 9.50 -0.04
C MET A 135 5.40 8.89 1.18
N PHE A 136 4.62 8.43 2.13
CA PHE A 136 5.10 7.76 3.34
C PHE A 136 5.03 6.25 3.11
N ILE A 137 6.16 5.65 2.75
CA ILE A 137 6.25 4.23 2.41
C ILE A 137 6.95 3.48 3.53
N SER A 138 6.32 2.43 4.03
CA SER A 138 6.78 1.69 5.21
C SER A 138 8.20 1.16 5.08
N SER A 139 8.55 0.56 3.93
CA SER A 139 9.89 0.01 3.71
C SER A 139 11.00 1.07 3.69
N GLU A 140 10.68 2.30 3.27
CA GLU A 140 11.64 3.41 3.27
C GLU A 140 11.78 4.02 4.67
N MET A 141 10.66 4.13 5.40
CA MET A 141 10.61 4.74 6.72
C MET A 141 10.89 3.75 7.85
N LYS A 142 10.93 2.45 7.57
CA LYS A 142 11.07 1.36 8.54
C LYS A 142 10.00 1.40 9.63
N MET A 143 8.80 1.76 9.24
CA MET A 143 7.62 1.88 10.09
C MET A 143 6.42 1.30 9.35
N LEU A 144 5.59 0.52 10.04
CA LEU A 144 4.41 -0.13 9.47
C LEU A 144 3.12 0.41 10.09
N LYS A 145 2.06 0.60 9.31
CA LYS A 145 0.70 0.67 9.88
C LYS A 145 0.37 -0.69 10.51
N PRO A 146 -0.28 -0.75 11.66
CA PRO A 146 -0.92 0.34 12.41
C PRO A 146 -0.06 0.97 13.52
N SER A 147 1.28 0.94 13.44
CA SER A 147 2.15 1.53 14.46
C SER A 147 1.91 3.05 14.60
N PRO A 148 1.69 3.56 15.81
CA PRO A 148 1.47 4.98 16.06
C PRO A 148 2.62 5.88 15.56
N GLU A 149 3.84 5.38 15.57
CA GLU A 149 5.04 6.10 15.12
C GLU A 149 4.94 6.50 13.64
N PHE A 150 4.40 5.62 12.80
CA PHE A 150 4.26 5.88 11.37
C PHE A 150 3.27 7.03 11.10
N TYR A 151 2.13 7.03 11.78
CA TYR A 151 1.15 8.13 11.66
C TYR A 151 1.70 9.44 12.22
N ARG A 152 2.38 9.42 13.40
CA ARG A 152 2.99 10.63 13.98
C ARG A 152 4.02 11.24 13.04
N GLU A 153 4.86 10.43 12.40
CA GLU A 153 5.87 10.93 11.46
C GLU A 153 5.21 11.51 10.20
N ALA A 154 4.15 10.87 9.67
CA ALA A 154 3.39 11.42 8.55
C ALA A 154 2.75 12.78 8.93
N VAL A 155 2.06 12.86 10.07
CA VAL A 155 1.48 14.12 10.59
C VAL A 155 2.54 15.21 10.75
N ARG A 156 3.69 14.88 11.32
CA ARG A 156 4.81 15.81 11.50
C ARG A 156 5.31 16.37 10.17
N ARG A 157 5.45 15.54 9.14
CA ARG A 157 5.90 15.98 7.80
C ARG A 157 4.85 16.77 7.06
N ILE A 158 3.57 16.42 7.19
CA ILE A 158 2.46 17.19 6.63
C ILE A 158 2.37 18.58 7.27
N GLY A 159 2.70 18.69 8.56
CA GLY A 159 2.75 19.97 9.28
C GLY A 159 1.39 20.57 9.61
N LEU A 160 0.33 19.74 9.65
CA LEU A 160 -1.03 20.12 10.03
C LEU A 160 -1.44 19.43 11.33
N PRO A 161 -2.39 19.99 12.10
CA PRO A 161 -3.03 19.29 13.19
C PRO A 161 -3.70 17.99 12.70
N PRO A 162 -3.63 16.89 13.49
CA PRO A 162 -4.19 15.60 13.08
C PRO A 162 -5.67 15.66 12.63
N GLU A 163 -6.49 16.45 13.32
CA GLU A 163 -7.92 16.63 13.04
C GLU A 163 -8.21 17.42 11.74
N GLU A 164 -7.19 17.98 11.12
CA GLU A 164 -7.26 18.65 9.81
C GLU A 164 -6.82 17.74 8.65
N ILE A 165 -6.35 16.53 8.96
CA ILE A 165 -5.89 15.52 8.00
C ILE A 165 -6.98 14.46 7.86
N LEU A 166 -7.49 14.27 6.65
CA LEU A 166 -8.34 13.14 6.29
C LEU A 166 -7.45 11.97 5.85
N PHE A 167 -7.53 10.83 6.52
CA PHE A 167 -6.88 9.59 6.12
C PHE A 167 -7.90 8.56 5.69
N ILE A 168 -7.68 7.90 4.55
CA ILE A 168 -8.57 6.87 4.00
C ILE A 168 -7.78 5.56 3.83
N ASP A 169 -8.29 4.47 4.42
CA ASP A 169 -7.65 3.16 4.44
C ASP A 169 -8.74 2.06 4.40
N ASP A 170 -8.49 0.93 3.77
CA ASP A 170 -9.41 -0.21 3.69
C ASP A 170 -9.30 -1.16 4.88
N SER A 171 -8.30 -0.99 5.73
CA SER A 171 -8.13 -1.74 6.99
C SER A 171 -8.73 -0.98 8.17
N LEU A 172 -9.81 -1.51 8.75
CA LEU A 172 -10.42 -0.92 9.95
C LEU A 172 -9.41 -0.76 11.10
N LYS A 173 -8.47 -1.69 11.25
CA LYS A 173 -7.40 -1.63 12.26
C LYS A 173 -6.49 -0.42 12.06
N ASN A 174 -6.15 -0.10 10.82
CA ASN A 174 -5.35 1.09 10.49
C ASN A 174 -6.13 2.38 10.78
N VAL A 175 -7.42 2.40 10.41
CA VAL A 175 -8.32 3.53 10.67
C VAL A 175 -8.47 3.79 12.16
N GLU A 176 -8.68 2.75 12.97
CA GLU A 176 -8.82 2.87 14.42
C GLU A 176 -7.52 3.39 15.06
N ALA A 177 -6.36 2.90 14.63
CA ALA A 177 -5.07 3.38 15.11
C ALA A 177 -4.83 4.86 14.76
N ALA A 178 -5.21 5.30 13.56
CA ALA A 178 -5.11 6.69 13.15
C ALA A 178 -6.08 7.59 13.96
N ARG A 179 -7.32 7.15 14.17
CA ARG A 179 -8.31 7.86 15.02
C ARG A 179 -7.84 8.03 16.46
N ALA A 180 -7.17 7.03 17.01
CA ALA A 180 -6.61 7.13 18.37
C ALA A 180 -5.55 8.24 18.51
N LEU A 181 -5.03 8.76 17.41
CA LEU A 181 -4.09 9.89 17.33
C LEU A 181 -4.76 11.22 16.94
N GLY A 182 -6.09 11.23 16.82
CA GLY A 182 -6.86 12.42 16.48
C GLY A 182 -7.01 12.70 14.97
N ILE A 183 -6.54 11.80 14.09
CA ILE A 183 -6.67 11.94 12.64
C ILE A 183 -8.14 11.68 12.24
N ASP A 184 -8.72 12.49 11.32
CA ASP A 184 -10.01 12.18 10.69
C ASP A 184 -9.82 10.98 9.75
N ALA A 185 -9.84 9.77 10.29
CA ALA A 185 -9.63 8.56 9.51
C ALA A 185 -10.96 7.90 9.12
N ARG A 186 -11.11 7.53 7.85
CA ARG A 186 -12.32 6.93 7.28
C ARG A 186 -12.02 5.57 6.68
N TRP A 187 -12.86 4.61 7.02
CA TRP A 187 -12.76 3.26 6.52
C TRP A 187 -13.43 3.14 5.15
N LEU A 188 -12.67 2.72 4.16
CA LEU A 188 -13.21 2.35 2.86
C LEU A 188 -13.71 0.92 2.91
N GLU A 189 -15.01 0.77 3.12
CA GLU A 189 -15.66 -0.54 3.17
C GLU A 189 -15.60 -1.26 1.80
N PRO A 190 -15.56 -2.61 1.79
CA PRO A 190 -15.60 -3.36 0.55
C PRO A 190 -16.80 -2.99 -0.32
N GLY A 191 -16.54 -2.57 -1.56
CA GLY A 191 -17.58 -2.15 -2.51
C GLY A 191 -18.02 -0.69 -2.40
N MET A 192 -17.58 0.05 -1.39
CA MET A 192 -17.86 1.48 -1.27
C MET A 192 -17.03 2.28 -2.29
N PRO A 193 -17.65 3.22 -3.04
CA PRO A 193 -16.87 4.12 -3.90
C PRO A 193 -16.04 5.11 -3.08
N LEU A 194 -14.77 5.31 -3.46
CA LEU A 194 -13.88 6.25 -2.78
C LEU A 194 -14.46 7.68 -2.69
N SER A 195 -15.24 8.08 -3.70
CA SER A 195 -15.88 9.41 -3.76
C SER A 195 -16.84 9.71 -2.61
N GLN A 196 -17.40 8.69 -1.94
CA GLN A 196 -18.28 8.88 -0.78
C GLN A 196 -17.54 9.32 0.49
N LEU A 197 -16.23 9.10 0.54
CA LEU A 197 -15.38 9.44 1.68
C LEU A 197 -14.65 10.78 1.50
N LEU A 198 -14.76 11.40 0.33
CA LEU A 198 -14.10 12.67 0.03
C LEU A 198 -14.96 13.88 0.42
N PRO A 199 -14.34 15.06 0.76
CA PRO A 199 -15.05 16.30 1.08
C PRO A 199 -15.60 17.02 -0.15
#